data_b1d9adcf558652fed1e38f0bc75e7324
#
_entry.id   b1d9adcf558652fed1e38f0bc75e7324
#
_cell.length_a   1.000
_cell.length_b   1.000
_cell.length_c   1.000
_cell.angle_alpha   90.00
_cell.angle_beta   90.00
_cell.angle_gamma   90.00
#
_symmetry.space_group_name_H-M   'P 1'
#
loop_
_entity.id
_entity.type
_entity.pdbx_description
1 polymer ?
#
loop_
_entity_poly.entity_id
_entity_poly.type
_entity_poly.pdbx_seq_one_letter_code
_entity_poly.pdbx_strand_id
1 'polypeptide(L)'
;ADAIVIGARIIGTAVALALSKAGRKTIGVDRAPKAGYGSTSSSCAIIRVHYSTLEGTAFAFDAYHDWEHWSEYLGPNVLANLEVARFHETGALVMKTEGNGHLKNVVENVRALSIPFEEWGEEQITQRLPGYDLRCFAPAKRMEDPAFGEPGAGRIAEGVFFPTAGYINDPQLASQNIQVAAEAVGC
;
A
#
# COMPACT_ATOMS: atom_id res chain seq x y z
N ALA A 1 23.44 -5.08 -22.47
CA ALA A 1 22.63 -5.15 -21.23
C ALA A 1 22.25 -6.61 -20.96
N ASP A 2 22.18 -6.98 -19.68
CA ASP A 2 21.73 -8.33 -19.29
C ASP A 2 20.20 -8.35 -19.14
N ALA A 3 19.60 -7.17 -18.86
CA ALA A 3 18.16 -7.00 -18.73
C ALA A 3 17.69 -5.65 -19.27
N ILE A 4 16.47 -5.62 -19.81
CA ILE A 4 15.76 -4.39 -20.18
C ILE A 4 14.43 -4.40 -19.43
N VAL A 5 14.19 -3.37 -18.63
CA VAL A 5 12.94 -3.17 -17.87
C VAL A 5 12.08 -2.15 -18.60
N ILE A 6 10.92 -2.56 -19.09
CA ILE A 6 9.97 -1.70 -19.80
C ILE A 6 8.90 -1.20 -18.84
N GLY A 7 8.92 0.11 -18.59
CA GLY A 7 8.04 0.82 -17.66
C GLY A 7 8.77 1.29 -16.41
N ALA A 8 8.70 2.60 -16.14
CA ALA A 8 9.35 3.25 -15.00
C ALA A 8 8.31 3.66 -13.93
N ARG A 9 7.29 2.85 -13.72
CA ARG A 9 6.38 2.97 -12.57
C ARG A 9 6.97 2.27 -11.36
N ILE A 10 6.28 2.28 -10.23
CA ILE A 10 6.81 1.74 -8.98
C ILE A 10 7.37 0.31 -9.10
N ILE A 11 6.69 -0.58 -9.81
CA ILE A 11 7.15 -1.95 -10.03
C ILE A 11 8.40 -1.99 -10.91
N GLY A 12 8.40 -1.27 -12.05
CA GLY A 12 9.52 -1.30 -12.99
C GLY A 12 10.78 -0.69 -12.40
N THR A 13 10.66 0.43 -11.69
CA THR A 13 11.82 1.06 -11.01
C THR A 13 12.38 0.15 -9.91
N ALA A 14 11.51 -0.53 -9.12
CA ALA A 14 11.95 -1.49 -8.13
C ALA A 14 12.66 -2.71 -8.73
N VAL A 15 12.15 -3.25 -9.86
CA VAL A 15 12.82 -4.34 -10.60
C VAL A 15 14.17 -3.89 -11.13
N ALA A 16 14.26 -2.68 -11.71
CA ALA A 16 15.52 -2.14 -12.21
C ALA A 16 16.55 -1.99 -11.09
N LEU A 17 16.15 -1.44 -9.92
CA LEU A 17 17.01 -1.33 -8.74
C LEU A 17 17.50 -2.71 -8.25
N ALA A 18 16.59 -3.68 -8.12
CA ALA A 18 16.93 -5.02 -7.65
C ALA A 18 17.90 -5.73 -8.57
N LEU A 19 17.69 -5.66 -9.89
CA LEU A 19 18.60 -6.25 -10.88
C LEU A 19 19.98 -5.58 -10.86
N SER A 20 20.03 -4.25 -10.76
CA SER A 20 21.29 -3.51 -10.70
C SER A 20 22.05 -3.78 -9.40
N LYS A 21 21.36 -3.85 -8.24
CA LYS A 21 21.97 -4.29 -6.97
C LYS A 21 22.51 -5.73 -7.06
N ALA A 22 21.91 -6.59 -7.87
CA ALA A 22 22.39 -7.95 -8.16
C ALA A 22 23.52 -8.00 -9.19
N GLY A 23 24.09 -6.85 -9.58
CA GLY A 23 25.22 -6.74 -10.52
C GLY A 23 24.84 -6.99 -11.99
N ARG A 24 23.56 -6.92 -12.36
CA ARG A 24 23.12 -7.05 -13.76
C ARG A 24 23.21 -5.71 -14.47
N LYS A 25 23.74 -5.70 -15.67
CA LYS A 25 23.73 -4.53 -16.57
C LYS A 25 22.28 -4.29 -17.03
N THR A 26 21.58 -3.41 -16.34
CA THR A 26 20.15 -3.15 -16.55
C THR A 26 19.93 -1.85 -17.30
N ILE A 27 18.93 -1.82 -18.18
CA ILE A 27 18.44 -0.61 -18.85
C ILE A 27 16.96 -0.47 -18.56
N GLY A 28 16.57 0.65 -17.94
CA GLY A 28 15.17 1.03 -17.77
C GLY A 28 14.69 1.90 -18.93
N VAL A 29 13.52 1.60 -19.50
CA VAL A 29 12.92 2.39 -20.58
C VAL A 29 11.44 2.67 -20.29
N ASP A 30 11.01 3.91 -20.50
CA ASP A 30 9.60 4.31 -20.44
C ASP A 30 9.30 5.35 -21.54
N ARG A 31 8.05 5.43 -21.95
CA ARG A 31 7.57 6.47 -22.88
C ARG A 31 7.30 7.80 -22.20
N ALA A 32 7.14 7.79 -20.88
CA ALA A 32 6.88 8.98 -20.08
C ALA A 32 8.18 9.74 -19.79
N PRO A 33 8.13 11.07 -19.59
CA PRO A 33 9.31 11.89 -19.38
C PRO A 33 10.00 11.68 -18.02
N LYS A 34 9.29 11.08 -17.05
CA LYS A 34 9.80 10.80 -15.70
C LYS A 34 9.18 9.51 -15.15
N ALA A 35 9.85 8.90 -14.17
CA ALA A 35 9.31 7.76 -13.45
C ALA A 35 8.03 8.10 -12.68
N GLY A 36 7.20 7.11 -12.46
CA GLY A 36 5.98 7.19 -11.67
C GLY A 36 4.74 7.68 -12.39
N TYR A 37 4.83 8.17 -13.65
CA TYR A 37 3.67 8.62 -14.40
C TYR A 37 2.65 7.51 -14.66
N GLY A 38 1.36 7.86 -14.70
CA GLY A 38 0.24 6.97 -14.98
C GLY A 38 -0.34 6.36 -13.72
N SER A 39 -0.53 5.03 -13.65
CA SER A 39 -1.24 4.40 -12.52
C SER A 39 -0.58 4.63 -11.17
N THR A 40 0.74 4.81 -11.11
CA THR A 40 1.44 5.09 -9.86
C THR A 40 1.11 6.49 -9.35
N SER A 41 1.24 7.54 -10.18
CA SER A 41 0.91 8.92 -9.78
C SER A 41 -0.59 9.14 -9.50
N SER A 42 -1.45 8.25 -10.03
CA SER A 42 -2.90 8.29 -9.80
C SER A 42 -3.34 7.37 -8.65
N SER A 43 -2.39 6.75 -7.94
CA SER A 43 -2.67 5.88 -6.79
C SER A 43 -2.89 6.71 -5.53
N CYS A 44 -3.77 6.24 -4.63
CA CYS A 44 -3.84 6.72 -3.26
C CYS A 44 -2.68 6.21 -2.38
N ALA A 45 -1.77 5.43 -2.94
CA ALA A 45 -0.52 4.95 -2.34
C ALA A 45 -0.67 4.27 -0.97
N ILE A 46 -1.76 3.57 -0.76
CA ILE A 46 -2.00 2.80 0.47
C ILE A 46 -1.03 1.63 0.52
N ILE A 47 -0.32 1.51 1.61
CA ILE A 47 0.51 0.36 1.97
C ILE A 47 -0.27 -0.48 2.99
N ARG A 48 -0.45 -1.74 2.68
CA ARG A 48 -1.14 -2.69 3.55
C ARG A 48 -0.47 -4.07 3.50
N VAL A 49 -0.54 -4.80 4.60
CA VAL A 49 0.08 -6.14 4.75
C VAL A 49 -0.94 -7.26 4.82
N HIS A 50 -2.22 -6.98 4.63
CA HIS A 50 -3.31 -7.93 4.79
C HIS A 50 -3.95 -8.28 3.44
N TYR A 51 -3.82 -9.55 3.04
CA TYR A 51 -4.32 -10.09 1.78
C TYR A 51 -5.07 -11.40 2.00
N SER A 52 -5.86 -11.82 1.01
CA SER A 52 -6.68 -13.03 1.08
C SER A 52 -5.89 -14.33 0.90
N THR A 53 -4.62 -14.25 0.46
CA THR A 53 -3.71 -15.39 0.32
C THR A 53 -2.54 -15.25 1.27
N LEU A 54 -2.02 -16.37 1.76
CA LEU A 54 -0.89 -16.40 2.69
C LEU A 54 0.37 -15.81 2.03
N GLU A 55 0.64 -16.22 0.79
CA GLU A 55 1.80 -15.77 0.03
C GLU A 55 1.74 -14.26 -0.26
N GLY A 56 0.55 -13.76 -0.62
CA GLY A 56 0.33 -12.33 -0.83
C GLY A 56 0.54 -11.51 0.45
N THR A 57 0.11 -12.04 1.59
CA THR A 57 0.33 -11.43 2.91
C THR A 57 1.81 -11.44 3.28
N ALA A 58 2.51 -12.58 3.10
CA ALA A 58 3.93 -12.70 3.39
C ALA A 58 4.77 -11.74 2.53
N PHE A 59 4.51 -11.71 1.21
CA PHE A 59 5.20 -10.81 0.28
C PHE A 59 4.98 -9.33 0.61
N ALA A 60 3.75 -8.96 0.97
CA ALA A 60 3.44 -7.59 1.33
C ALA A 60 4.06 -7.17 2.68
N PHE A 61 4.17 -8.10 3.62
CA PHE A 61 4.81 -7.84 4.91
C PHE A 61 6.32 -7.72 4.78
N ASP A 62 6.95 -8.52 3.93
CA ASP A 62 8.36 -8.36 3.58
C ASP A 62 8.63 -6.97 2.97
N ALA A 63 7.82 -6.57 1.99
CA ALA A 63 7.92 -5.25 1.37
C ALA A 63 7.57 -4.07 2.30
N TYR A 64 6.80 -4.30 3.37
CA TYR A 64 6.50 -3.27 4.38
C TYR A 64 7.79 -2.77 5.04
N HIS A 65 8.73 -3.65 5.33
CA HIS A 65 9.99 -3.28 5.94
C HIS A 65 10.86 -2.39 5.03
N ASP A 66 10.76 -2.54 3.72
CA ASP A 66 11.41 -1.62 2.78
C ASP A 66 10.82 -0.19 2.88
N TRP A 67 9.51 -0.07 3.08
CA TRP A 67 8.86 1.23 3.29
C TRP A 67 9.20 1.84 4.66
N GLU A 68 9.25 1.04 5.70
CA GLU A 68 9.64 1.47 7.05
C GLU A 68 11.10 1.97 7.06
N HIS A 69 11.99 1.28 6.33
CA HIS A 69 13.41 1.60 6.20
C HIS A 69 13.74 2.20 4.83
N TRP A 70 12.87 3.08 4.32
CA TRP A 70 12.93 3.59 2.96
C TRP A 70 14.30 4.14 2.55
N SER A 71 14.95 4.87 3.43
CA SER A 71 16.29 5.43 3.19
C SER A 71 17.36 4.35 3.01
N GLU A 72 17.28 3.26 3.77
CA GLU A 72 18.21 2.13 3.66
C GLU A 72 17.95 1.35 2.37
N TYR A 73 16.67 1.15 2.02
CA TYR A 73 16.26 0.52 0.77
C TYR A 73 16.82 1.26 -0.45
N LEU A 74 16.75 2.59 -0.48
CA LEU A 74 17.30 3.40 -1.56
C LEU A 74 18.84 3.38 -1.61
N GLY A 75 19.48 3.31 -0.45
CA GLY A 75 20.94 3.32 -0.31
C GLY A 75 21.53 4.72 -0.04
N PRO A 76 22.76 4.77 0.49
CA PRO A 76 23.35 6.01 1.06
C PRO A 76 23.61 7.11 0.03
N ASN A 77 23.79 6.78 -1.23
CA ASN A 77 24.17 7.75 -2.28
C ASN A 77 22.98 8.58 -2.81
N VAL A 78 21.74 8.22 -2.45
CA VAL A 78 20.53 8.87 -2.99
C VAL A 78 20.11 10.07 -2.14
N LEU A 79 20.49 10.09 -0.87
CA LEU A 79 19.92 11.00 0.14
C LEU A 79 20.54 12.40 0.17
N ALA A 80 21.68 12.61 -0.45
CA ALA A 80 22.49 13.81 -0.17
C ALA A 80 21.87 15.14 -0.64
N ASN A 81 20.89 15.14 -1.59
CA ASN A 81 20.29 16.37 -2.11
C ASN A 81 18.89 16.14 -2.75
N LEU A 82 18.19 15.08 -2.39
CA LEU A 82 16.88 14.75 -2.96
C LEU A 82 15.78 14.81 -1.91
N GLU A 83 14.64 15.35 -2.30
CA GLU A 83 13.40 15.12 -1.58
C GLU A 83 13.05 13.62 -1.64
N VAL A 84 12.71 13.04 -0.50
CA VAL A 84 12.43 11.62 -0.37
C VAL A 84 10.98 11.42 0.01
N ALA A 85 10.31 10.50 -0.68
CA ALA A 85 8.95 10.09 -0.32
C ALA A 85 8.94 9.52 1.11
N ARG A 86 7.82 9.73 1.83
CA ARG A 86 7.70 9.31 3.22
C ARG A 86 6.56 8.33 3.39
N PHE A 87 6.84 7.27 4.10
CA PHE A 87 5.81 6.37 4.60
C PHE A 87 5.21 6.94 5.90
N HIS A 88 3.89 7.04 5.94
CA HIS A 88 3.11 7.44 7.11
C HIS A 88 2.38 6.20 7.62
N GLU A 89 2.88 5.63 8.69
CA GLU A 89 2.27 4.49 9.36
C GLU A 89 1.08 4.96 10.20
N THR A 90 -0.10 4.87 9.64
CA THR A 90 -1.37 5.30 10.25
C THR A 90 -2.23 4.14 10.72
N GLY A 91 -1.84 2.92 10.35
CA GLY A 91 -2.69 1.75 10.42
C GLY A 91 -3.78 1.74 9.36
N ALA A 92 -4.51 0.65 9.30
CA ALA A 92 -5.71 0.49 8.47
C ALA A 92 -6.79 -0.27 9.23
N LEU A 93 -8.00 0.28 9.27
CA LEU A 93 -9.17 -0.39 9.84
C LEU A 93 -10.04 -0.96 8.73
N VAL A 94 -10.29 -2.26 8.77
CA VAL A 94 -11.22 -2.95 7.88
C VAL A 94 -12.49 -3.28 8.66
N MET A 95 -13.59 -2.61 8.32
CA MET A 95 -14.88 -2.83 8.95
C MET A 95 -15.43 -4.22 8.61
N LYS A 96 -15.95 -4.96 9.59
CA LYS A 96 -16.64 -6.23 9.36
C LYS A 96 -18.04 -5.96 8.81
N THR A 97 -18.31 -6.49 7.63
CA THR A 97 -19.61 -6.38 6.94
C THR A 97 -20.02 -7.73 6.36
N GLU A 98 -21.29 -7.88 6.01
CA GLU A 98 -21.78 -9.09 5.33
C GLU A 98 -21.08 -9.34 3.98
N GLY A 99 -20.64 -8.25 3.32
CA GLY A 99 -19.98 -8.31 2.00
C GLY A 99 -18.50 -8.71 2.05
N ASN A 100 -17.85 -8.73 3.21
CA ASN A 100 -16.41 -9.05 3.31
C ASN A 100 -16.09 -10.31 4.12
N GLY A 101 -16.86 -11.36 3.93
CA GLY A 101 -16.65 -12.66 4.60
C GLY A 101 -15.23 -13.24 4.42
N HIS A 102 -14.50 -12.82 3.39
CA HIS A 102 -13.09 -13.17 3.19
C HIS A 102 -12.14 -12.60 4.26
N LEU A 103 -12.59 -11.62 5.07
CA LEU A 103 -11.78 -11.02 6.14
C LEU A 103 -11.34 -12.08 7.19
N LYS A 104 -12.12 -13.15 7.37
CA LYS A 104 -11.72 -14.28 8.22
C LYS A 104 -10.41 -14.90 7.74
N ASN A 105 -10.30 -15.18 6.44
CA ASN A 105 -9.07 -15.76 5.86
C ASN A 105 -7.89 -14.78 5.99
N VAL A 106 -8.15 -13.48 5.83
CA VAL A 106 -7.13 -12.44 6.04
C VAL A 106 -6.59 -12.49 7.47
N VAL A 107 -7.47 -12.57 8.47
CA VAL A 107 -7.07 -12.67 9.89
C VAL A 107 -6.30 -13.97 10.16
N GLU A 108 -6.69 -15.09 9.57
CA GLU A 108 -5.95 -16.35 9.66
C GLU A 108 -4.54 -16.24 9.07
N ASN A 109 -4.39 -15.58 7.91
CA ASN A 109 -3.09 -15.37 7.26
C ASN A 109 -2.16 -14.49 8.09
N VAL A 110 -2.63 -13.34 8.58
CA VAL A 110 -1.79 -12.44 9.41
C VAL A 110 -1.41 -13.10 10.73
N ARG A 111 -2.30 -13.88 11.33
CA ARG A 111 -2.00 -14.66 12.54
C ARG A 111 -0.95 -15.73 12.29
N ALA A 112 -1.04 -16.47 11.18
CA ALA A 112 -0.07 -17.50 10.81
C ALA A 112 1.34 -16.92 10.58
N LEU A 113 1.44 -15.67 10.12
CA LEU A 113 2.69 -14.96 9.90
C LEU A 113 3.13 -14.09 11.10
N SER A 114 2.40 -14.15 12.23
CA SER A 114 2.68 -13.33 13.41
C SER A 114 2.66 -11.82 13.14
N ILE A 115 1.89 -11.38 12.14
CA ILE A 115 1.71 -9.96 11.82
C ILE A 115 0.73 -9.36 12.84
N PRO A 116 1.02 -8.19 13.45
CA PRO A 116 0.14 -7.57 14.43
C PRO A 116 -1.22 -7.18 13.85
N PHE A 117 -2.28 -7.46 14.57
CA PHE A 117 -3.63 -6.96 14.29
C PHE A 117 -4.43 -6.85 15.59
N GLU A 118 -5.47 -6.03 15.58
CA GLU A 118 -6.40 -5.85 16.69
C GLU A 118 -7.84 -6.05 16.19
N GLU A 119 -8.69 -6.69 16.99
CA GLU A 119 -10.12 -6.74 16.73
C GLU A 119 -10.80 -5.63 17.54
N TRP A 120 -11.43 -4.67 16.84
CA TRP A 120 -12.08 -3.53 17.45
C TRP A 120 -13.62 -3.70 17.45
N GLY A 121 -14.23 -3.49 18.61
CA GLY A 121 -15.69 -3.34 18.72
C GLY A 121 -16.13 -1.90 18.42
N GLU A 122 -17.46 -1.70 18.35
CA GLU A 122 -18.09 -0.42 18.05
C GLU A 122 -17.61 0.72 18.98
N GLU A 123 -17.50 0.45 20.27
CA GLU A 123 -17.05 1.44 21.24
C GLU A 123 -15.62 1.93 20.96
N GLN A 124 -14.71 1.01 20.66
CA GLN A 124 -13.33 1.33 20.35
C GLN A 124 -13.21 2.08 19.02
N ILE A 125 -13.99 1.68 17.99
CA ILE A 125 -14.04 2.38 16.72
C ILE A 125 -14.53 3.82 16.93
N THR A 126 -15.61 4.01 17.64
CA THR A 126 -16.19 5.33 17.92
C THR A 126 -15.24 6.22 18.71
N GLN A 127 -14.53 5.66 19.69
CA GLN A 127 -13.55 6.40 20.48
C GLN A 127 -12.33 6.83 19.67
N ARG A 128 -11.80 5.92 18.85
CA ARG A 128 -10.58 6.16 18.05
C ARG A 128 -10.86 6.98 16.80
N LEU A 129 -12.04 6.84 16.22
CA LEU A 129 -12.46 7.46 14.95
C LEU A 129 -13.83 8.15 15.11
N PRO A 130 -13.94 9.20 15.91
CA PRO A 130 -15.22 9.81 16.27
C PRO A 130 -15.98 10.45 15.10
N GLY A 131 -15.30 10.67 13.97
CA GLY A 131 -15.93 11.20 12.74
C GLY A 131 -16.54 10.14 11.82
N TYR A 132 -16.43 8.85 12.16
CA TYR A 132 -16.93 7.79 11.31
C TYR A 132 -18.40 7.47 11.59
N ASP A 133 -19.19 7.40 10.52
CA ASP A 133 -20.57 6.93 10.57
C ASP A 133 -20.61 5.40 10.46
N LEU A 134 -21.04 4.74 11.49
CA LEU A 134 -21.11 3.27 11.56
C LEU A 134 -22.45 2.70 11.09
N ARG A 135 -23.36 3.53 10.54
CA ARG A 135 -24.55 3.02 9.86
C ARG A 135 -24.18 2.25 8.61
N CYS A 136 -24.93 1.21 8.30
CA CYS A 136 -24.68 0.40 7.10
C CYS A 136 -25.35 1.06 5.89
N PHE A 137 -24.59 1.37 4.85
CA PHE A 137 -25.07 1.93 3.58
C PHE A 137 -25.20 0.90 2.46
N ALA A 138 -24.99 -0.38 2.78
CA ALA A 138 -25.22 -1.48 1.84
C ALA A 138 -26.72 -1.85 1.76
N PRO A 139 -27.18 -2.39 0.60
CA PRO A 139 -26.47 -2.48 -0.67
C PRO A 139 -26.23 -1.10 -1.31
N ALA A 140 -25.18 -1.01 -2.15
CA ALA A 140 -24.87 0.22 -2.86
C ALA A 140 -26.04 0.63 -3.77
N LYS A 141 -26.45 1.91 -3.70
CA LYS A 141 -27.51 2.50 -4.51
C LYS A 141 -26.92 3.38 -5.60
N ARG A 142 -27.60 3.52 -6.73
CA ARG A 142 -27.20 4.45 -7.80
C ARG A 142 -27.53 5.89 -7.40
N MET A 143 -26.85 6.86 -7.99
CA MET A 143 -27.07 8.29 -7.71
C MET A 143 -28.51 8.75 -8.06
N GLU A 144 -29.15 8.10 -9.05
CA GLU A 144 -30.51 8.38 -9.49
C GLU A 144 -31.57 7.76 -8.55
N ASP A 145 -31.18 6.87 -7.62
CA ASP A 145 -32.10 6.27 -6.66
C ASP A 145 -32.53 7.33 -5.62
N PRO A 146 -33.81 7.54 -5.37
CA PRO A 146 -34.30 8.49 -4.36
C PRO A 146 -33.73 8.21 -2.94
N ALA A 147 -33.34 6.98 -2.68
CA ALA A 147 -32.72 6.58 -1.41
C ALA A 147 -31.17 6.59 -1.45
N PHE A 148 -30.56 7.21 -2.48
CA PHE A 148 -29.10 7.38 -2.52
C PHE A 148 -28.62 8.19 -1.31
N GLY A 149 -27.60 7.68 -0.62
CA GLY A 149 -27.07 8.31 0.59
C GLY A 149 -27.86 8.00 1.88
N GLU A 150 -29.04 7.39 1.76
CA GLU A 150 -29.77 6.93 2.96
C GLU A 150 -29.22 5.60 3.48
N PRO A 151 -29.01 5.46 4.80
CA PRO A 151 -28.55 4.22 5.38
C PRO A 151 -29.56 3.10 5.17
N GLY A 152 -29.07 1.89 4.99
CA GLY A 152 -29.85 0.67 5.03
C GLY A 152 -30.13 0.20 6.46
N ALA A 153 -30.65 -1.03 6.57
CA ALA A 153 -30.80 -1.67 7.86
C ALA A 153 -29.42 -2.15 8.38
N GLY A 154 -29.20 -2.03 9.67
CA GLY A 154 -28.01 -2.53 10.34
C GLY A 154 -26.95 -1.47 10.62
N ARG A 155 -25.93 -1.92 11.36
CA ARG A 155 -24.84 -1.11 11.86
C ARG A 155 -23.55 -1.91 11.85
N ILE A 156 -22.43 -1.24 11.59
CA ILE A 156 -21.10 -1.83 11.69
C ILE A 156 -20.71 -1.88 13.17
N ALA A 157 -20.62 -3.09 13.70
CA ALA A 157 -20.34 -3.31 15.12
C ALA A 157 -18.87 -3.66 15.41
N GLU A 158 -18.13 -4.09 14.38
CA GLU A 158 -16.76 -4.59 14.55
C GLU A 158 -15.87 -4.25 13.35
N GLY A 159 -14.57 -4.25 13.60
CA GLY A 159 -13.54 -4.12 12.56
C GLY A 159 -12.25 -4.82 12.97
N VAL A 160 -11.34 -4.97 12.02
CA VAL A 160 -9.97 -5.44 12.25
C VAL A 160 -9.02 -4.30 11.92
N PHE A 161 -8.22 -3.90 12.88
CA PHE A 161 -7.19 -2.89 12.74
C PHE A 161 -5.83 -3.54 12.53
N PHE A 162 -5.13 -3.09 11.50
CA PHE A 162 -3.78 -3.52 11.14
C PHE A 162 -2.83 -2.35 11.37
N PRO A 163 -2.02 -2.34 12.45
CA PRO A 163 -1.12 -1.23 12.74
C PRO A 163 -0.03 -1.05 11.68
N THR A 164 0.49 -2.16 11.11
CA THR A 164 1.53 -2.19 10.06
C THR A 164 0.96 -1.84 8.68
N ALA A 165 0.27 -0.72 8.60
CA ALA A 165 -0.31 -0.21 7.36
C ALA A 165 -0.26 1.33 7.36
N GLY A 166 -0.40 1.94 6.18
CA GLY A 166 -0.38 3.39 6.07
C GLY A 166 -0.42 3.86 4.62
N TYR A 167 0.28 4.94 4.31
CA TYR A 167 0.33 5.47 2.96
C TYR A 167 1.66 6.18 2.68
N ILE A 168 2.00 6.28 1.40
CA ILE A 168 3.12 7.09 0.93
C ILE A 168 2.59 8.46 0.52
N ASN A 169 3.21 9.53 1.02
CA ASN A 169 2.77 10.91 0.77
C ASN A 169 2.81 11.31 -0.71
N ASP A 170 3.75 10.77 -1.48
CA ASP A 170 3.88 11.00 -2.92
C ASP A 170 4.36 9.72 -3.63
N PRO A 171 3.45 8.97 -4.28
CA PRO A 171 3.82 7.73 -4.98
C PRO A 171 4.65 7.97 -6.25
N GLN A 172 4.53 9.14 -6.89
CA GLN A 172 5.37 9.49 -8.02
C GLN A 172 6.80 9.76 -7.58
N LEU A 173 6.97 10.53 -6.51
CA LEU A 173 8.27 10.81 -5.91
C LEU A 173 8.94 9.49 -5.45
N ALA A 174 8.19 8.56 -4.87
CA ALA A 174 8.73 7.25 -4.49
C ALA A 174 9.33 6.51 -5.70
N SER A 175 8.65 6.51 -6.86
CA SER A 175 9.19 5.89 -8.08
C SER A 175 10.44 6.62 -8.59
N GLN A 176 10.48 7.95 -8.50
CA GLN A 176 11.65 8.75 -8.88
C GLN A 176 12.84 8.48 -7.95
N ASN A 177 12.59 8.35 -6.64
CA ASN A 177 13.63 7.98 -5.69
C ASN A 177 14.25 6.61 -6.01
N ILE A 178 13.42 5.61 -6.34
CA ILE A 178 13.91 4.29 -6.76
C ILE A 178 14.69 4.37 -8.08
N GLN A 179 14.22 5.18 -9.05
CA GLN A 179 14.95 5.38 -10.31
C GLN A 179 16.35 5.92 -10.04
N VAL A 180 16.47 6.99 -9.25
CA VAL A 180 17.78 7.57 -8.90
C VAL A 180 18.66 6.55 -8.16
N ALA A 181 18.08 5.75 -7.28
CA ALA A 181 18.81 4.67 -6.62
C ALA A 181 19.33 3.62 -7.61
N ALA A 182 18.52 3.24 -8.60
CA ALA A 182 18.91 2.29 -9.64
C ALA A 182 20.04 2.86 -10.52
N GLU A 183 19.95 4.13 -10.92
CA GLU A 183 20.98 4.84 -11.68
C GLU A 183 22.31 4.91 -10.91
N ALA A 184 22.26 5.17 -9.60
CA ALA A 184 23.43 5.22 -8.74
C ALA A 184 24.19 3.88 -8.62
N VAL A 185 23.53 2.75 -8.91
CA VAL A 185 24.12 1.40 -8.88
C VAL A 185 24.26 0.79 -10.28
N GLY A 186 24.12 1.59 -11.34
CA GLY A 186 24.49 1.22 -12.72
C GLY A 186 23.35 0.76 -13.62
N CYS A 187 22.11 1.21 -13.35
CA CYS A 187 21.00 1.10 -14.32
C CYS A 187 21.16 2.09 -15.46
#